data_e2415a622e570a703825dbd0d9152a67
#
_entry.id   e2415a622e570a703825dbd0d9152a67
#
_cell.length_a   1.000
_cell.length_b   1.000
_cell.length_c   1.000
_cell.angle_alpha   90.00
_cell.angle_beta   90.00
_cell.angle_gamma   90.00
#
_symmetry.space_group_name_H-M   'P 1'
#
loop_
_entity.id
_entity.type
_entity.pdbx_description
1 polymer ?
#
loop_
_entity_poly.entity_id
_entity_poly.type
_entity_poly.pdbx_seq_one_letter_code
_entity_poly.pdbx_strand_id
1 'polypeptide(L)'
;MNIVIRRGMYTWLVLAMVLAGSLVSIGQAAGPMGPAKAYFAGGCFWCMEEVFEKVPGVISVTSGYMGGRVEHPSYEQVSAGGTGHAESVEVVYDPARVGYTALLDAFWHNVDPVTPNAQFCDHGTQYRAVIFYQNEEEKRLAEESKGAIEQSGRLPGRIVTELTLASTFYPAEDYHQDFYKKNPVRYKFYKYNCGRAQRLEDLWGAP
;
A
#
# COMPACT_ATOMS: atom_id res chain seq x y z
N MET A 1 -74.38 53.82 45.83
CA MET A 1 -73.27 54.24 44.94
C MET A 1 -72.10 53.41 45.32
N ASN A 2 -71.97 52.20 44.67
CA ASN A 2 -71.00 51.18 45.04
C ASN A 2 -69.82 51.21 44.08
N ILE A 3 -68.64 51.50 44.62
CA ILE A 3 -67.38 51.45 43.85
C ILE A 3 -66.75 50.07 44.07
N VAL A 4 -66.64 49.27 43.00
CA VAL A 4 -65.95 47.97 42.97
C VAL A 4 -64.50 48.22 42.57
N ILE A 5 -63.57 47.92 43.45
CA ILE A 5 -62.13 47.95 43.16
C ILE A 5 -61.72 46.57 42.62
N ARG A 6 -61.33 46.50 41.37
CA ARG A 6 -60.71 45.32 40.78
C ARG A 6 -59.19 45.29 41.08
N ARG A 7 -58.77 44.31 41.82
CA ARG A 7 -57.34 43.97 41.97
C ARG A 7 -56.78 43.29 40.71
N GLY A 8 -55.83 43.96 40.07
CA GLY A 8 -55.10 43.34 38.95
C GLY A 8 -53.93 42.45 39.49
N MET A 9 -53.97 41.24 39.06
CA MET A 9 -52.96 40.23 39.39
C MET A 9 -51.86 40.28 38.33
N TYR A 10 -50.67 40.75 38.69
CA TYR A 10 -49.50 40.75 37.81
C TYR A 10 -48.85 39.38 37.83
N THR A 11 -48.99 38.66 36.75
CA THR A 11 -48.29 37.39 36.53
C THR A 11 -46.86 37.70 36.04
N TRP A 12 -45.89 37.35 36.82
CA TRP A 12 -44.46 37.42 36.44
C TRP A 12 -44.13 36.19 35.58
N LEU A 13 -43.93 36.41 34.27
CA LEU A 13 -43.35 35.42 33.36
C LEU A 13 -41.83 35.39 33.57
N VAL A 14 -41.33 34.34 34.23
CA VAL A 14 -39.90 34.06 34.31
C VAL A 14 -39.48 33.38 32.99
N LEU A 15 -38.77 34.12 32.14
CA LEU A 15 -38.19 33.64 30.92
C LEU A 15 -36.89 32.86 31.24
N ALA A 16 -36.95 31.52 31.29
CA ALA A 16 -35.78 30.67 31.43
C ALA A 16 -35.01 30.63 30.09
N MET A 17 -33.90 31.35 29.99
CA MET A 17 -32.93 31.21 28.90
C MET A 17 -32.20 29.90 29.06
N VAL A 18 -32.50 28.91 28.22
CA VAL A 18 -31.72 27.70 28.07
C VAL A 18 -30.52 28.02 27.18
N LEU A 19 -29.36 28.22 27.82
CA LEU A 19 -28.08 28.30 27.15
C LEU A 19 -27.73 26.88 26.60
N ALA A 20 -27.99 26.64 25.31
CA ALA A 20 -27.51 25.48 24.61
C ALA A 20 -25.98 25.61 24.41
N GLY A 21 -25.22 25.05 25.34
CA GLY A 21 -23.79 24.94 25.23
C GLY A 21 -23.44 23.98 24.08
N SER A 22 -23.00 24.51 22.95
CA SER A 22 -22.41 23.72 21.89
C SER A 22 -21.10 23.07 22.39
N LEU A 23 -21.15 21.79 22.70
CA LEU A 23 -19.96 20.98 22.94
C LEU A 23 -19.19 20.90 21.62
N VAL A 24 -18.20 21.76 21.45
CA VAL A 24 -17.19 21.61 20.41
C VAL A 24 -16.37 20.37 20.78
N SER A 25 -16.64 19.25 20.13
CA SER A 25 -15.75 18.08 20.16
C SER A 25 -14.41 18.52 19.59
N ILE A 26 -13.45 18.78 20.44
CA ILE A 26 -12.05 18.93 20.05
C ILE A 26 -11.63 17.54 19.59
N GLY A 27 -11.59 17.35 18.27
CA GLY A 27 -11.04 16.13 17.68
C GLY A 27 -9.65 15.92 18.24
N GLN A 28 -9.47 14.82 18.97
CA GLN A 28 -8.19 14.41 19.52
C GLN A 28 -7.26 14.20 18.31
N ALA A 29 -6.29 15.08 18.14
CA ALA A 29 -5.25 14.88 17.15
C ALA A 29 -4.61 13.52 17.45
N ALA A 30 -4.68 12.59 16.49
CA ALA A 30 -3.98 11.32 16.59
C ALA A 30 -2.51 11.65 16.88
N GLY A 31 -1.99 11.12 17.98
CA GLY A 31 -0.57 11.26 18.32
C GLY A 31 0.29 10.71 17.17
N PRO A 32 1.61 10.95 17.15
CA PRO A 32 2.47 10.50 16.08
C PRO A 32 2.30 8.97 15.92
N MET A 33 1.75 8.56 14.78
CA MET A 33 1.65 7.15 14.43
C MET A 33 3.07 6.63 14.25
N GLY A 34 3.42 5.52 14.91
CA GLY A 34 4.70 4.84 14.69
C GLY A 34 4.82 4.34 13.24
N PRO A 35 6.00 3.79 12.88
CA PRO A 35 6.21 3.23 11.56
C PRO A 35 5.13 2.20 11.19
N ALA A 36 4.65 2.27 9.96
CA ALA A 36 3.70 1.32 9.38
C ALA A 36 4.41 0.37 8.41
N LYS A 37 3.72 -0.73 8.06
CA LYS A 37 4.23 -1.73 7.12
C LYS A 37 3.29 -1.86 5.93
N ALA A 38 3.85 -2.17 4.76
CA ALA A 38 3.13 -2.56 3.56
C ALA A 38 3.87 -3.71 2.86
N TYR A 39 3.13 -4.54 2.10
CA TYR A 39 3.70 -5.73 1.46
C TYR A 39 3.33 -5.78 -0.01
N PHE A 40 4.34 -5.99 -0.87
CA PHE A 40 4.18 -6.01 -2.31
C PHE A 40 5.01 -7.13 -2.95
N ALA A 41 4.47 -7.74 -4.00
CA ALA A 41 5.20 -8.62 -4.90
C ALA A 41 5.13 -8.03 -6.32
N GLY A 42 6.27 -7.85 -6.96
CA GLY A 42 6.36 -7.21 -8.30
C GLY A 42 7.48 -7.81 -9.16
N GLY A 43 7.59 -9.14 -9.17
CA GLY A 43 8.69 -9.88 -9.78
C GLY A 43 9.90 -9.92 -8.87
N CYS A 44 11.10 -9.84 -9.45
CA CYS A 44 12.34 -9.88 -8.68
C CYS A 44 12.34 -8.89 -7.52
N PHE A 45 12.44 -9.39 -6.30
CA PHE A 45 12.43 -8.58 -5.08
C PHE A 45 13.61 -7.61 -4.97
N TRP A 46 14.78 -7.89 -5.58
CA TRP A 46 15.89 -6.93 -5.65
C TRP A 46 15.51 -5.64 -6.35
N CYS A 47 14.64 -5.75 -7.40
CA CYS A 47 14.15 -4.58 -8.13
C CYS A 47 13.12 -3.82 -7.31
N MET A 48 12.22 -4.52 -6.62
CA MET A 48 11.21 -3.88 -5.79
C MET A 48 11.82 -3.23 -4.54
N GLU A 49 12.85 -3.83 -3.96
CA GLU A 49 13.64 -3.24 -2.88
C GLU A 49 14.25 -1.89 -3.31
N GLU A 50 14.95 -1.86 -4.45
CA GLU A 50 15.48 -0.61 -5.01
C GLU A 50 14.40 0.46 -5.25
N VAL A 51 13.23 0.06 -5.73
CA VAL A 51 12.11 0.97 -6.02
C VAL A 51 11.60 1.62 -4.74
N PHE A 52 11.26 0.82 -3.74
CA PHE A 52 10.65 1.35 -2.52
C PHE A 52 11.63 2.09 -1.62
N GLU A 53 12.89 1.70 -1.57
CA GLU A 53 13.90 2.44 -0.81
C GLU A 53 14.14 3.87 -1.33
N LYS A 54 13.81 4.14 -2.58
CA LYS A 54 13.90 5.49 -3.17
C LYS A 54 12.69 6.37 -2.86
N VAL A 55 11.62 5.81 -2.27
CA VAL A 55 10.42 6.58 -1.93
C VAL A 55 10.68 7.39 -0.66
N PRO A 56 10.61 8.74 -0.71
CA PRO A 56 10.82 9.56 0.47
C PRO A 56 9.79 9.25 1.57
N GLY A 57 10.26 8.88 2.76
CA GLY A 57 9.40 8.48 3.87
C GLY A 57 9.42 6.97 4.13
N VAL A 58 9.93 6.16 3.21
CA VAL A 58 10.28 4.76 3.48
C VAL A 58 11.50 4.71 4.40
N ILE A 59 11.42 3.86 5.42
CA ILE A 59 12.44 3.69 6.46
C ILE A 59 13.36 2.51 6.12
N SER A 60 12.77 1.39 5.72
CA SER A 60 13.50 0.19 5.31
C SER A 60 12.64 -0.68 4.40
N VAL A 61 13.30 -1.47 3.59
CA VAL A 61 12.68 -2.51 2.77
C VAL A 61 13.40 -3.82 3.03
N THR A 62 12.65 -4.91 3.13
CA THR A 62 13.19 -6.25 3.34
C THR A 62 12.68 -7.16 2.23
N SER A 63 13.57 -7.78 1.48
CA SER A 63 13.22 -8.82 0.50
C SER A 63 12.81 -10.12 1.19
N GLY A 64 11.79 -10.82 0.67
CA GLY A 64 11.26 -12.03 1.29
C GLY A 64 10.21 -12.74 0.45
N TYR A 65 9.40 -13.54 1.13
CA TYR A 65 8.42 -14.43 0.51
C TYR A 65 7.07 -14.31 1.23
N MET A 66 5.97 -14.21 0.49
CA MET A 66 4.61 -14.15 1.05
C MET A 66 3.58 -14.80 0.13
N GLY A 67 2.43 -15.18 0.68
CA GLY A 67 1.27 -15.68 -0.07
C GLY A 67 1.29 -17.18 -0.37
N GLY A 68 2.31 -17.89 0.07
CA GLY A 68 2.44 -19.34 -0.08
C GLY A 68 2.00 -20.14 1.13
N ARG A 69 2.27 -21.46 1.09
CA ARG A 69 1.85 -22.42 2.12
C ARG A 69 3.01 -23.11 2.86
N VAL A 70 4.23 -22.97 2.33
CA VAL A 70 5.42 -23.55 2.94
C VAL A 70 5.91 -22.62 4.04
N GLU A 71 6.04 -23.14 5.25
CA GLU A 71 6.60 -22.38 6.37
C GLU A 71 8.13 -22.32 6.23
N HIS A 72 8.69 -21.13 6.53
CA HIS A 72 10.13 -20.86 6.44
C HIS A 72 10.76 -21.36 5.13
N PRO A 73 10.23 -20.95 3.96
CA PRO A 73 10.74 -21.43 2.68
C PRO A 73 12.16 -20.92 2.43
N SER A 74 12.98 -21.74 1.79
CA SER A 74 14.27 -21.26 1.25
C SER A 74 14.11 -20.67 -0.15
N TYR A 75 15.12 -19.89 -0.57
CA TYR A 75 15.17 -19.36 -1.95
C TYR A 75 15.07 -20.46 -3.01
N GLU A 76 15.79 -21.58 -2.81
CA GLU A 76 15.77 -22.69 -3.76
C GLU A 76 14.35 -23.29 -3.89
N GLN A 77 13.62 -23.39 -2.79
CA GLN A 77 12.24 -23.90 -2.81
C GLN A 77 11.30 -22.93 -3.53
N VAL A 78 11.40 -21.62 -3.26
CA VAL A 78 10.56 -20.63 -3.92
C VAL A 78 10.90 -20.50 -5.40
N SER A 79 12.17 -20.41 -5.74
CA SER A 79 12.64 -20.28 -7.13
C SER A 79 12.33 -21.50 -7.98
N ALA A 80 12.32 -22.71 -7.39
CA ALA A 80 11.88 -23.94 -8.07
C ALA A 80 10.36 -23.97 -8.32
N GLY A 81 9.58 -23.10 -7.69
CA GLY A 81 8.12 -23.07 -7.79
C GLY A 81 7.45 -24.08 -6.85
N GLY A 82 6.11 -24.05 -6.81
CA GLY A 82 5.31 -25.01 -6.03
C GLY A 82 5.08 -24.66 -4.55
N THR A 83 5.81 -23.69 -3.96
CA THR A 83 5.58 -23.25 -2.59
C THR A 83 4.31 -22.39 -2.45
N GLY A 84 3.87 -21.79 -3.56
CA GLY A 84 2.80 -20.80 -3.61
C GLY A 84 3.24 -19.39 -3.20
N HIS A 85 4.46 -19.22 -2.66
CA HIS A 85 4.98 -17.89 -2.34
C HIS A 85 5.30 -17.06 -3.59
N ALA A 86 5.13 -15.75 -3.47
CA ALA A 86 5.71 -14.77 -4.38
C ALA A 86 6.96 -14.15 -3.75
N GLU A 87 7.96 -13.83 -4.57
CA GLU A 87 9.01 -12.91 -4.18
C GLU A 87 8.38 -11.57 -3.83
N SER A 88 8.56 -11.14 -2.60
CA SER A 88 7.85 -10.02 -2.00
C SER A 88 8.79 -9.09 -1.26
N VAL A 89 8.35 -7.89 -1.00
CA VAL A 89 9.04 -6.95 -0.12
C VAL A 89 8.13 -6.50 1.02
N GLU A 90 8.68 -6.44 2.24
CA GLU A 90 8.13 -5.72 3.38
C GLU A 90 8.68 -4.30 3.33
N VAL A 91 7.80 -3.30 3.23
CA VAL A 91 8.12 -1.88 3.22
C VAL A 91 7.73 -1.28 4.56
N VAL A 92 8.70 -0.84 5.36
CA VAL A 92 8.47 -0.07 6.59
C VAL A 92 8.55 1.41 6.25
N TYR A 93 7.52 2.18 6.60
CA TYR A 93 7.44 3.58 6.23
C TYR A 93 6.89 4.46 7.36
N ASP A 94 7.19 5.75 7.30
CA ASP A 94 6.65 6.77 8.21
C ASP A 94 5.35 7.33 7.61
N PRO A 95 4.17 7.00 8.16
CA PRO A 95 2.89 7.46 7.63
C PRO A 95 2.67 8.98 7.75
N ALA A 96 3.48 9.69 8.54
CA ALA A 96 3.48 11.14 8.58
C ALA A 96 4.23 11.77 7.38
N ARG A 97 5.05 11.00 6.66
CA ARG A 97 5.87 11.46 5.53
C ARG A 97 5.41 10.90 4.19
N VAL A 98 4.89 9.68 4.16
CA VAL A 98 4.39 9.02 2.95
C VAL A 98 3.14 8.21 3.27
N GLY A 99 2.08 8.39 2.49
CA GLY A 99 0.84 7.61 2.63
C GLY A 99 0.90 6.30 1.83
N TYR A 100 0.04 5.34 2.20
CA TYR A 100 -0.07 4.04 1.50
C TYR A 100 -0.41 4.21 0.01
N THR A 101 -1.19 5.23 -0.37
CA THR A 101 -1.50 5.54 -1.77
C THR A 101 -0.26 5.88 -2.60
N ALA A 102 0.73 6.56 -2.01
CA ALA A 102 1.99 6.85 -2.71
C ALA A 102 2.85 5.58 -2.89
N LEU A 103 2.75 4.62 -1.96
CA LEU A 103 3.39 3.31 -2.13
C LEU A 103 2.70 2.50 -3.22
N LEU A 104 1.36 2.56 -3.32
CA LEU A 104 0.61 1.95 -4.42
C LEU A 104 1.02 2.55 -5.77
N ASP A 105 1.16 3.87 -5.85
CA ASP A 105 1.62 4.56 -7.07
C ASP A 105 3.03 4.11 -7.46
N ALA A 106 3.96 4.07 -6.51
CA ALA A 106 5.31 3.54 -6.73
C ALA A 106 5.30 2.07 -7.19
N PHE A 107 4.41 1.24 -6.64
CA PHE A 107 4.22 -0.15 -7.06
C PHE A 107 3.76 -0.23 -8.52
N TRP A 108 2.63 0.43 -8.85
CA TRP A 108 2.03 0.33 -10.19
C TRP A 108 2.99 0.74 -11.29
N HIS A 109 3.69 1.86 -11.13
CA HIS A 109 4.63 2.38 -12.15
C HIS A 109 5.93 1.54 -12.27
N ASN A 110 6.08 0.52 -11.44
CA ASN A 110 7.26 -0.36 -11.44
C ASN A 110 6.93 -1.84 -11.69
N VAL A 111 5.73 -2.17 -12.12
CA VAL A 111 5.33 -3.54 -12.51
C VAL A 111 4.67 -3.57 -13.88
N ASP A 112 4.65 -4.75 -14.50
CA ASP A 112 3.76 -5.08 -15.59
C ASP A 112 2.47 -5.68 -14.99
N PRO A 113 1.38 -4.94 -14.94
CA PRO A 113 0.15 -5.41 -14.29
C PRO A 113 -0.68 -6.33 -15.16
N VAL A 114 -0.34 -6.54 -16.44
CA VAL A 114 -1.15 -7.28 -17.40
C VAL A 114 -0.56 -8.65 -17.77
N THR A 115 0.65 -8.95 -17.30
CA THR A 115 1.30 -10.24 -17.57
C THR A 115 1.14 -11.19 -16.38
N PRO A 116 0.42 -12.33 -16.54
CA PRO A 116 0.19 -13.27 -15.45
C PRO A 116 1.45 -14.11 -15.19
N ASN A 117 1.72 -14.41 -13.91
CA ASN A 117 2.80 -15.30 -13.47
C ASN A 117 4.17 -14.99 -14.06
N ALA A 118 4.44 -13.73 -14.33
CA ALA A 118 5.73 -13.27 -14.82
C ALA A 118 5.89 -11.77 -14.56
N GLN A 119 7.14 -11.33 -14.48
CA GLN A 119 7.50 -9.92 -14.54
C GLN A 119 8.77 -9.79 -15.40
N PHE A 120 8.63 -9.14 -16.55
CA PHE A 120 9.72 -8.92 -17.51
C PHE A 120 10.37 -10.24 -17.98
N CYS A 121 11.61 -10.53 -17.60
CA CYS A 121 12.31 -11.75 -17.94
C CYS A 121 12.09 -12.91 -16.94
N ASP A 122 11.51 -12.64 -15.80
CA ASP A 122 11.30 -13.64 -14.77
C ASP A 122 9.93 -14.31 -14.95
N HIS A 123 9.93 -15.62 -15.09
CA HIS A 123 8.75 -16.44 -15.35
C HIS A 123 8.49 -17.42 -14.21
N GLY A 124 7.23 -17.55 -13.82
CA GLY A 124 6.77 -18.44 -12.76
C GLY A 124 5.85 -17.72 -11.76
N THR A 125 5.03 -18.48 -11.05
CA THR A 125 4.07 -17.95 -10.07
C THR A 125 4.74 -17.18 -8.95
N GLN A 126 6.00 -17.46 -8.65
CA GLN A 126 6.81 -16.74 -7.68
C GLN A 126 7.12 -15.29 -8.08
N TYR A 127 6.96 -14.94 -9.37
CA TYR A 127 7.17 -13.58 -9.89
C TYR A 127 5.88 -12.84 -10.24
N ARG A 128 4.70 -13.37 -9.83
CA ARG A 128 3.43 -12.70 -10.07
C ARG A 128 3.33 -11.36 -9.32
N ALA A 129 2.58 -10.42 -9.86
CA ALA A 129 2.31 -9.15 -9.20
C ALA A 129 1.18 -9.29 -8.17
N VAL A 130 1.43 -8.88 -6.92
CA VAL A 130 0.45 -8.93 -5.82
C VAL A 130 0.60 -7.71 -4.92
N ILE A 131 -0.52 -7.13 -4.53
CA ILE A 131 -0.63 -6.19 -3.41
C ILE A 131 -1.24 -6.95 -2.24
N PHE A 132 -0.50 -7.08 -1.14
CA PHE A 132 -0.96 -7.75 0.07
C PHE A 132 -1.50 -6.70 1.05
N TYR A 133 -2.82 -6.61 1.19
CA TYR A 133 -3.45 -5.69 2.12
C TYR A 133 -3.59 -6.31 3.52
N GLN A 134 -3.48 -5.49 4.57
CA GLN A 134 -3.53 -5.95 5.98
C GLN A 134 -4.87 -5.66 6.63
N ASN A 135 -5.65 -4.73 6.08
CA ASN A 135 -6.92 -4.26 6.62
C ASN A 135 -7.84 -3.75 5.51
N GLU A 136 -9.10 -3.45 5.87
CA GLU A 136 -10.11 -3.00 4.90
C GLU A 136 -9.79 -1.64 4.27
N GLU A 137 -9.08 -0.77 4.96
CA GLU A 137 -8.69 0.54 4.39
C GLU A 137 -7.61 0.36 3.32
N GLU A 138 -6.58 -0.44 3.57
CA GLU A 138 -5.58 -0.77 2.55
C GLU A 138 -6.19 -1.49 1.34
N LYS A 139 -7.14 -2.42 1.60
CA LYS A 139 -7.89 -3.10 0.55
C LYS A 139 -8.65 -2.10 -0.32
N ARG A 140 -9.42 -1.22 0.30
CA ARG A 140 -10.20 -0.18 -0.40
C ARG A 140 -9.29 0.70 -1.26
N LEU A 141 -8.18 1.19 -0.70
CA LEU A 141 -7.21 2.02 -1.42
C LEU A 141 -6.55 1.27 -2.60
N ALA A 142 -6.22 -0.02 -2.41
CA ALA A 142 -5.68 -0.86 -3.48
C ALA A 142 -6.71 -1.11 -4.60
N GLU A 143 -7.96 -1.38 -4.25
CA GLU A 143 -9.06 -1.52 -5.21
C GLU A 143 -9.35 -0.23 -5.98
N GLU A 144 -9.36 0.91 -5.31
CA GLU A 144 -9.53 2.22 -5.92
C GLU A 144 -8.39 2.56 -6.89
N SER A 145 -7.14 2.31 -6.49
CA SER A 145 -5.98 2.55 -7.35
C SER A 145 -5.99 1.66 -8.59
N LYS A 146 -6.32 0.37 -8.43
CA LYS A 146 -6.50 -0.57 -9.55
C LYS A 146 -7.61 -0.10 -10.48
N GLY A 147 -8.77 0.25 -9.93
CA GLY A 147 -9.92 0.71 -10.70
C GLY A 147 -9.63 2.01 -11.48
N ALA A 148 -8.88 2.95 -10.90
CA ALA A 148 -8.48 4.16 -11.58
C ALA A 148 -7.58 3.88 -12.80
N ILE A 149 -6.65 2.92 -12.69
CA ILE A 149 -5.80 2.50 -13.79
C ILE A 149 -6.64 1.81 -14.88
N GLU A 150 -7.55 0.91 -14.51
CA GLU A 150 -8.45 0.23 -15.47
C GLU A 150 -9.33 1.24 -16.23
N GLN A 151 -9.90 2.22 -15.54
CA GLN A 151 -10.74 3.27 -16.13
C GLN A 151 -9.97 4.22 -17.03
N SER A 152 -8.67 4.40 -16.82
CA SER A 152 -7.83 5.25 -17.67
C SER A 152 -7.71 4.73 -19.11
N GLY A 153 -7.97 3.43 -19.34
CA GLY A 153 -7.81 2.78 -20.62
C GLY A 153 -6.35 2.74 -21.13
N ARG A 154 -5.38 3.05 -20.29
CA ARG A 154 -3.97 3.17 -20.65
C ARG A 154 -3.31 1.83 -20.98
N LEU A 155 -3.68 0.80 -20.25
CA LEU A 155 -3.04 -0.50 -20.35
C LEU A 155 -3.57 -1.30 -21.56
N PRO A 156 -2.71 -2.10 -22.22
CA PRO A 156 -3.08 -2.88 -23.40
C PRO A 156 -3.94 -4.11 -23.09
N GLY A 157 -4.21 -4.39 -21.82
CA GLY A 157 -4.97 -5.56 -21.38
C GLY A 157 -5.55 -5.42 -19.99
N ARG A 158 -6.26 -6.46 -19.55
CA ARG A 158 -6.84 -6.54 -18.21
C ARG A 158 -5.73 -6.63 -17.14
N ILE A 159 -5.91 -5.94 -16.04
CA ILE A 159 -5.03 -6.06 -14.88
C ILE A 159 -5.19 -7.44 -14.23
N VAL A 160 -4.09 -8.17 -14.16
CA VAL A 160 -4.00 -9.49 -13.51
C VAL A 160 -3.33 -9.44 -12.14
N THR A 161 -2.84 -8.28 -11.73
CA THR A 161 -2.30 -8.06 -10.37
C THR A 161 -3.33 -8.46 -9.34
N GLU A 162 -2.92 -9.33 -8.42
CA GLU A 162 -3.76 -9.84 -7.34
C GLU A 162 -3.86 -8.82 -6.20
N LEU A 163 -5.04 -8.74 -5.57
CA LEU A 163 -5.24 -8.06 -4.28
C LEU A 163 -5.57 -9.14 -3.26
N THR A 164 -4.69 -9.40 -2.31
CA THR A 164 -4.77 -10.55 -1.42
C THR A 164 -4.54 -10.12 0.02
N LEU A 165 -5.27 -10.71 0.99
CA LEU A 165 -5.01 -10.48 2.40
C LEU A 165 -3.59 -10.94 2.73
N ALA A 166 -2.83 -10.09 3.42
CA ALA A 166 -1.48 -10.39 3.85
C ALA A 166 -1.45 -11.64 4.74
N SER A 167 -0.51 -12.53 4.46
CA SER A 167 -0.21 -13.70 5.26
C SER A 167 1.13 -13.53 5.99
N THR A 168 1.70 -14.59 6.52
CA THR A 168 3.03 -14.52 7.11
C THR A 168 4.08 -14.15 6.06
N PHE A 169 4.85 -13.12 6.36
CA PHE A 169 6.03 -12.73 5.60
C PHE A 169 7.26 -13.46 6.13
N TYR A 170 8.02 -14.08 5.25
CA TYR A 170 9.27 -14.74 5.57
C TYR A 170 10.42 -13.96 4.91
N PRO A 171 11.30 -13.32 5.71
CA PRO A 171 12.47 -12.64 5.15
C PRO A 171 13.34 -13.62 4.33
N ALA A 172 13.81 -13.16 3.19
CA ALA A 172 14.78 -13.92 2.41
C ALA A 172 16.16 -13.87 3.07
N GLU A 173 17.02 -14.74 2.63
CA GLU A 173 18.38 -14.90 3.15
C GLU A 173 19.20 -13.60 3.03
N ASP A 174 20.14 -13.38 3.94
CA ASP A 174 20.92 -12.13 4.05
C ASP A 174 21.65 -11.72 2.76
N TYR A 175 22.01 -12.69 1.92
CA TYR A 175 22.69 -12.37 0.65
C TYR A 175 21.74 -11.76 -0.39
N HIS A 176 20.43 -11.82 -0.19
CA HIS A 176 19.42 -11.15 -1.02
C HIS A 176 19.13 -9.71 -0.57
N GLN A 177 19.33 -9.40 0.71
CA GLN A 177 19.07 -8.07 1.23
C GLN A 177 20.09 -7.06 0.69
N ASP A 178 19.60 -5.89 0.27
CA ASP A 178 20.44 -4.84 -0.34
C ASP A 178 21.25 -5.31 -1.57
N PHE A 179 20.75 -6.31 -2.29
CA PHE A 179 21.53 -6.93 -3.39
C PHE A 179 21.97 -5.89 -4.42
N TYR A 180 21.14 -4.94 -4.75
CA TYR A 180 21.45 -3.89 -5.73
C TYR A 180 22.60 -2.95 -5.25
N LYS A 181 22.75 -2.77 -3.92
CA LYS A 181 23.85 -2.01 -3.30
C LYS A 181 25.13 -2.85 -3.18
N LYS A 182 24.98 -4.10 -2.73
CA LYS A 182 26.10 -5.03 -2.48
C LYS A 182 26.72 -5.55 -3.77
N ASN A 183 25.93 -5.70 -4.84
CA ASN A 183 26.31 -6.28 -6.12
C ASN A 183 25.92 -5.40 -7.33
N PRO A 184 26.33 -4.11 -7.38
CA PRO A 184 25.79 -3.15 -8.32
C PRO A 184 26.03 -3.50 -9.80
N VAL A 185 27.16 -4.11 -10.13
CA VAL A 185 27.49 -4.50 -11.52
C VAL A 185 26.60 -5.65 -11.98
N ARG A 186 26.47 -6.71 -11.16
CA ARG A 186 25.65 -7.87 -11.46
C ARG A 186 24.18 -7.49 -11.54
N TYR A 187 23.72 -6.64 -10.63
CA TYR A 187 22.34 -6.16 -10.60
C TYR A 187 22.00 -5.31 -11.83
N LYS A 188 22.84 -4.33 -12.20
CA LYS A 188 22.64 -3.51 -13.38
C LYS A 188 22.59 -4.33 -14.67
N PHE A 189 23.49 -5.30 -14.79
CA PHE A 189 23.49 -6.22 -15.94
C PHE A 189 22.20 -7.03 -16.03
N TYR A 190 21.75 -7.63 -14.93
CA TYR A 190 20.47 -8.34 -14.84
C TYR A 190 19.31 -7.43 -15.22
N LYS A 191 19.16 -6.27 -14.57
CA LYS A 191 18.07 -5.34 -14.79
C LYS A 191 17.98 -4.84 -16.24
N TYR A 192 19.13 -4.58 -16.87
CA TYR A 192 19.22 -4.17 -18.26
C TYR A 192 18.77 -5.27 -19.21
N ASN A 193 19.31 -6.47 -19.06
CA ASN A 193 18.98 -7.60 -19.94
C ASN A 193 17.53 -8.09 -19.77
N CYS A 194 16.92 -7.83 -18.62
CA CYS A 194 15.54 -8.18 -18.34
C CYS A 194 14.52 -7.30 -19.09
N GLY A 195 14.95 -6.22 -19.74
CA GLY A 195 14.09 -5.34 -20.54
C GLY A 195 13.06 -4.56 -19.72
N ARG A 196 13.25 -4.49 -18.39
CA ARG A 196 12.31 -3.85 -17.47
C ARG A 196 12.03 -2.39 -17.83
N ALA A 197 13.08 -1.61 -18.12
CA ALA A 197 12.94 -0.18 -18.42
C ALA A 197 12.07 0.05 -19.66
N GLN A 198 12.34 -0.66 -20.75
CA GLN A 198 11.56 -0.53 -21.99
C GLN A 198 10.10 -0.92 -21.78
N ARG A 199 9.85 -2.04 -21.10
CA ARG A 199 8.46 -2.49 -20.84
C ARG A 199 7.69 -1.50 -19.99
N LEU A 200 8.32 -0.92 -18.96
CA LEU A 200 7.68 0.12 -18.13
C LEU A 200 7.40 1.40 -18.93
N GLU A 201 8.30 1.80 -19.82
CA GLU A 201 8.08 2.93 -20.72
C GLU A 201 6.91 2.67 -21.68
N ASP A 202 6.80 1.47 -22.23
CA ASP A 202 5.69 1.07 -23.10
C ASP A 202 4.32 1.12 -22.38
N LEU A 203 4.30 0.77 -21.08
CA LEU A 203 3.07 0.72 -20.27
C LEU A 203 2.71 2.07 -19.67
N TRP A 204 3.69 2.79 -19.15
CA TRP A 204 3.49 3.98 -18.31
C TRP A 204 3.95 5.28 -18.97
N GLY A 205 4.67 5.20 -20.08
CA GLY A 205 5.33 6.32 -20.73
C GLY A 205 6.72 6.61 -20.15
N ALA A 206 7.46 7.50 -20.77
CA ALA A 206 8.75 7.93 -20.25
C ALA A 206 8.59 8.57 -18.86
N PRO A 207 9.53 8.31 -17.91
CA PRO A 207 9.50 8.85 -16.55
C PRO A 207 9.66 10.35 -16.48
#